data_75b13fcc1566f94ec493e53f481854e8
#
_entry.id   75b13fcc1566f94ec493e53f481854e8
#
_cell.length_a   1.000
_cell.length_b   1.000
_cell.length_c   1.000
_cell.angle_alpha   90.00
_cell.angle_beta   90.00
_cell.angle_gamma   90.00
#
_symmetry.space_group_name_H-M   'P 1'
#
loop_
_entity.id
_entity.type
_entity.pdbx_description
1 polymer ?
#
loop_
_entity_poly.entity_id
_entity_poly.type
_entity_poly.pdbx_seq_one_letter_code
_entity_poly.pdbx_strand_id
1 'polypeptide(L)'
;MANRNSKAGEFADDSKEAIRNLPELNTGTNTNSRVLVTEADTDNTAKFYNEHKEAARPLTPEIVHALTRRNFWYLLCQTWWISFLIHLDESTLSQASTMGIFDDVNMTKKQYNDLFVLYYTGYLVGLWPGAWIAQRIGHKHFITGSLFIWALLVGVHPAVKTGQQLMAVRFLLGLTASQIIPSTTVLHQSFFPPKSSPWVQLLWWSAGSVANVLLTMVAYKLIIDEGNGVLVAGIASWKWMNIMCAIITFVIFAPLVIFWLNTEQKVHTITMIRDTHSGIANSTFKWSQVQECFTDIKSWMFFFHMFWNEIPNNTSQQLPLIIVGFGFTSAESALLNIAKPLWGSVLVLITAAMMYGTKLGTGYVCAISYLPCTIGGIIELSAPWSNKVALVVGTQISSFKPSYLLGLTWAGTTTTGYTKKMCLMTTCVIAAAASNMIAPEFWQEKYQPRYRLPWAFMTAAWVICPLMCLLIRFYLKRENDRRDKLMAEQQSAESEADKELLAIFGEDHEVLKIHEADLDLTDRENLKFRYPL
;
A
#
# COMPACT_ATOMS: atom_id res chain seq x y z
N MET A 1 32.98 -13.65 -13.22
CA MET A 1 32.13 -14.88 -13.34
C MET A 1 32.86 -16.15 -12.88
N ALA A 2 34.15 -16.32 -13.09
CA ALA A 2 34.89 -17.52 -12.67
C ALA A 2 34.98 -17.74 -11.14
N ASN A 3 34.97 -16.70 -10.33
CA ASN A 3 35.13 -16.81 -8.86
C ASN A 3 33.83 -17.14 -8.09
N ARG A 4 32.66 -17.13 -8.76
CA ARG A 4 31.37 -17.56 -8.16
C ARG A 4 31.14 -19.07 -8.33
N ASN A 5 31.64 -19.64 -9.41
CA ASN A 5 31.50 -21.09 -9.67
C ASN A 5 32.46 -21.94 -8.82
N SER A 6 33.64 -21.40 -8.43
CA SER A 6 34.55 -22.10 -7.53
C SER A 6 34.03 -22.17 -6.09
N LYS A 7 33.44 -21.10 -5.60
CA LYS A 7 32.80 -21.07 -4.26
C LYS A 7 31.54 -21.94 -4.18
N ALA A 8 30.76 -22.03 -5.26
CA ALA A 8 29.61 -22.94 -5.31
C ALA A 8 30.00 -24.41 -5.34
N GLY A 9 31.14 -24.74 -5.97
CA GLY A 9 31.70 -26.11 -5.98
C GLY A 9 32.29 -26.52 -4.62
N GLU A 10 33.01 -25.61 -3.97
CA GLU A 10 33.56 -25.79 -2.63
C GLU A 10 32.43 -25.96 -1.58
N PHE A 11 31.38 -25.12 -1.67
CA PHE A 11 30.19 -25.20 -0.80
C PHE A 11 29.42 -26.52 -0.98
N ALA A 12 29.38 -27.08 -2.19
CA ALA A 12 28.73 -28.35 -2.46
C ALA A 12 29.53 -29.55 -1.93
N ASP A 13 30.84 -29.45 -1.84
CA ASP A 13 31.69 -30.51 -1.25
C ASP A 13 31.73 -30.43 0.27
N ASP A 14 31.82 -29.24 0.88
CA ASP A 14 31.73 -29.05 2.34
C ASP A 14 30.35 -29.46 2.87
N SER A 15 29.29 -29.19 2.13
CA SER A 15 27.94 -29.63 2.51
C SER A 15 27.76 -31.16 2.45
N LYS A 16 28.41 -31.83 1.51
CA LYS A 16 28.43 -33.32 1.44
C LYS A 16 29.23 -33.94 2.58
N GLU A 17 30.30 -33.29 3.02
CA GLU A 17 31.09 -33.71 4.17
C GLU A 17 30.38 -33.48 5.49
N ALA A 18 29.67 -32.35 5.65
CA ALA A 18 28.79 -32.07 6.79
C ALA A 18 27.65 -33.11 6.92
N ILE A 19 27.08 -33.56 5.79
CA ILE A 19 26.06 -34.64 5.75
C ILE A 19 26.63 -35.99 6.17
N ARG A 20 27.88 -36.29 5.79
CA ARG A 20 28.54 -37.54 6.19
C ARG A 20 28.84 -37.60 7.68
N ASN A 21 29.06 -36.46 8.31
CA ASN A 21 29.44 -36.33 9.70
C ASN A 21 28.26 -36.07 10.65
N LEU A 22 27.01 -36.04 10.14
CA LEU A 22 25.83 -35.97 11.00
C LEU A 22 25.74 -37.25 11.86
N PRO A 23 25.59 -37.14 13.20
CA PRO A 23 25.33 -38.31 14.03
C PRO A 23 24.10 -39.03 13.47
N GLU A 24 24.23 -40.37 13.31
CA GLU A 24 23.16 -41.24 12.84
C GLU A 24 21.89 -41.01 13.67
N LEU A 25 21.03 -40.09 13.26
CA LEU A 25 19.64 -40.09 13.68
C LEU A 25 19.04 -41.36 13.06
N ASN A 26 18.84 -42.34 13.93
CA ASN A 26 18.34 -43.67 13.68
C ASN A 26 16.87 -43.61 13.22
N THR A 27 16.64 -43.09 12.01
CA THR A 27 15.37 -43.12 11.31
C THR A 27 15.63 -43.75 9.95
N GLY A 28 15.06 -44.92 9.72
CA GLY A 28 15.21 -45.73 8.52
C GLY A 28 14.71 -45.13 7.21
N THR A 29 15.04 -43.89 6.94
CA THR A 29 14.66 -43.14 5.73
C THR A 29 15.85 -43.06 4.77
N ASN A 30 15.56 -43.41 3.54
CA ASN A 30 16.48 -43.44 2.38
C ASN A 30 17.16 -42.06 2.19
N THR A 31 18.49 -42.01 2.15
CA THR A 31 19.33 -40.82 1.97
C THR A 31 19.05 -40.02 0.70
N ASN A 32 18.31 -40.57 -0.27
CA ASN A 32 17.98 -39.96 -1.56
C ASN A 32 16.80 -38.95 -1.50
N SER A 33 16.14 -38.78 -0.33
CA SER A 33 14.98 -37.90 -0.17
C SER A 33 15.29 -36.58 0.56
N ARG A 34 16.55 -36.27 0.86
CA ARG A 34 16.95 -35.05 1.57
C ARG A 34 17.37 -33.96 0.59
N VAL A 35 16.72 -32.80 0.68
CA VAL A 35 17.06 -31.61 -0.10
C VAL A 35 17.69 -30.58 0.82
N LEU A 36 18.93 -30.20 0.55
CA LEU A 36 19.64 -29.14 1.25
C LEU A 36 19.30 -27.79 0.65
N VAL A 37 18.95 -26.84 1.51
CA VAL A 37 18.59 -25.47 1.17
C VAL A 37 19.53 -24.53 1.91
N THR A 38 19.94 -23.45 1.28
CA THR A 38 20.82 -22.45 1.89
C THR A 38 20.02 -21.48 2.77
N GLU A 39 20.67 -20.86 3.77
CA GLU A 39 20.08 -19.82 4.62
C GLU A 39 19.47 -18.67 3.80
N ALA A 40 20.07 -18.34 2.65
CA ALA A 40 19.56 -17.30 1.75
C ALA A 40 18.21 -17.64 1.11
N ASP A 41 17.83 -18.91 1.08
CA ASP A 41 16.57 -19.40 0.49
C ASP A 41 15.48 -19.62 1.54
N THR A 42 15.81 -19.45 2.81
CA THR A 42 14.87 -19.56 3.93
C THR A 42 14.42 -18.17 4.43
N ASP A 43 13.26 -18.11 5.05
CA ASP A 43 12.79 -16.93 5.76
C ASP A 43 13.67 -16.66 7.00
N ASN A 44 13.98 -15.39 7.29
CA ASN A 44 14.68 -14.97 8.52
C ASN A 44 13.98 -15.44 9.80
N THR A 45 12.70 -15.77 9.69
CA THR A 45 11.88 -16.24 10.81
C THR A 45 11.97 -17.75 10.99
N ALA A 46 12.48 -18.51 10.01
CA ALA A 46 12.55 -19.96 10.09
C ALA A 46 13.46 -20.43 11.23
N LYS A 47 14.64 -19.83 11.37
CA LYS A 47 15.56 -20.12 12.48
C LYS A 47 14.92 -19.75 13.83
N PHE A 48 14.42 -18.52 13.96
CA PHE A 48 13.73 -18.05 15.16
C PHE A 48 12.55 -18.96 15.55
N TYR A 49 11.75 -19.36 14.55
CA TYR A 49 10.62 -20.25 14.78
C TYR A 49 11.08 -21.62 15.30
N ASN A 50 12.08 -22.23 14.66
CA ASN A 50 12.58 -23.55 15.05
C ASN A 50 13.21 -23.56 16.45
N GLU A 51 13.91 -22.48 16.82
CA GLU A 51 14.49 -22.33 18.17
C GLU A 51 13.44 -22.17 19.27
N HIS A 52 12.28 -21.61 18.97
CA HIS A 52 11.31 -21.22 20.00
C HIS A 52 9.96 -21.95 19.92
N LYS A 53 9.70 -22.75 18.87
CA LYS A 53 8.42 -23.46 18.67
C LYS A 53 8.06 -24.42 19.79
N GLU A 54 9.05 -25.10 20.39
CA GLU A 54 8.84 -26.09 21.46
C GLU A 54 8.53 -25.42 22.80
N ALA A 55 9.03 -24.19 23.01
CA ALA A 55 8.75 -23.41 24.22
C ALA A 55 7.38 -22.69 24.14
N ALA A 56 6.77 -22.59 22.96
CA ALA A 56 5.48 -21.97 22.78
C ALA A 56 4.33 -22.96 23.04
N ARG A 57 3.24 -22.47 23.64
CA ARG A 57 2.04 -23.29 23.85
C ARG A 57 1.45 -23.70 22.49
N PRO A 58 0.77 -24.85 22.42
CA PRO A 58 0.09 -25.24 21.18
C PRO A 58 -0.95 -24.19 20.76
N LEU A 59 -1.02 -23.92 19.46
CA LEU A 59 -1.91 -22.90 18.89
C LEU A 59 -3.37 -23.37 18.99
N THR A 60 -4.11 -22.85 19.98
CA THR A 60 -5.53 -23.11 20.14
C THR A 60 -6.39 -22.02 19.45
N PRO A 61 -7.64 -22.31 19.08
CA PRO A 61 -8.54 -21.29 18.49
C PRO A 61 -8.71 -20.06 19.39
N GLU A 62 -8.66 -20.22 20.70
CA GLU A 62 -8.74 -19.12 21.68
C GLU A 62 -7.51 -18.20 21.60
N ILE A 63 -6.31 -18.77 21.50
CA ILE A 63 -5.04 -18.03 21.34
C ILE A 63 -5.05 -17.29 20.02
N VAL A 64 -5.50 -17.93 18.92
CA VAL A 64 -5.65 -17.29 17.60
C VAL A 64 -6.59 -16.10 17.70
N HIS A 65 -7.75 -16.25 18.32
CA HIS A 65 -8.71 -15.16 18.48
C HIS A 65 -8.16 -14.02 19.34
N ALA A 66 -7.52 -14.33 20.47
CA ALA A 66 -6.90 -13.33 21.34
C ALA A 66 -5.77 -12.57 20.64
N LEU A 67 -4.92 -13.27 19.87
CA LEU A 67 -3.82 -12.68 19.12
C LEU A 67 -4.33 -11.81 17.96
N THR A 68 -5.32 -12.29 17.20
CA THR A 68 -5.95 -11.50 16.12
C THR A 68 -6.59 -10.24 16.68
N ARG A 69 -7.32 -10.34 17.79
CA ARG A 69 -7.92 -9.18 18.49
C ARG A 69 -6.85 -8.19 18.97
N ARG A 70 -5.74 -8.68 19.51
CA ARG A 70 -4.62 -7.83 19.93
C ARG A 70 -3.96 -7.13 18.73
N ASN A 71 -3.63 -7.87 17.68
CA ASN A 71 -3.05 -7.31 16.45
C ASN A 71 -3.99 -6.26 15.84
N PHE A 72 -5.30 -6.51 15.85
CA PHE A 72 -6.30 -5.56 15.41
C PHE A 72 -6.24 -4.25 16.20
N TRP A 73 -6.30 -4.31 17.52
CA TRP A 73 -6.35 -3.10 18.34
C TRP A 73 -5.01 -2.36 18.42
N TYR A 74 -3.89 -3.06 18.49
CA TYR A 74 -2.59 -2.41 18.61
C TYR A 74 -1.98 -2.01 17.27
N LEU A 75 -1.88 -2.93 16.33
CA LEU A 75 -1.23 -2.66 15.05
C LEU A 75 -2.12 -1.80 14.14
N LEU A 76 -3.39 -2.18 13.98
CA LEU A 76 -4.30 -1.45 13.10
C LEU A 76 -4.57 -0.04 13.64
N CYS A 77 -4.76 0.15 14.96
CA CYS A 77 -4.93 1.50 15.51
C CYS A 77 -3.70 2.38 15.28
N GLN A 78 -2.49 1.86 15.47
CA GLN A 78 -1.26 2.63 15.22
C GLN A 78 -1.14 3.01 13.75
N THR A 79 -1.31 2.04 12.85
CA THR A 79 -1.23 2.30 11.41
C THR A 79 -2.39 3.18 10.93
N TRP A 80 -3.57 3.12 11.56
CA TRP A 80 -4.70 4.02 11.29
C TRP A 80 -4.31 5.48 11.53
N TRP A 81 -3.60 5.78 12.63
CA TRP A 81 -3.07 7.12 12.89
C TRP A 81 -2.04 7.55 11.85
N ILE A 82 -1.21 6.64 11.34
CA ILE A 82 -0.28 6.93 10.24
C ILE A 82 -1.06 7.36 8.98
N SER A 83 -2.10 6.62 8.62
CA SER A 83 -2.97 6.97 7.49
C SER A 83 -3.66 8.31 7.71
N PHE A 84 -4.13 8.57 8.93
CA PHE A 84 -4.73 9.85 9.30
C PHE A 84 -3.77 11.02 9.02
N LEU A 85 -2.51 10.93 9.46
CA LEU A 85 -1.51 11.97 9.27
C LEU A 85 -1.17 12.21 7.80
N ILE A 86 -1.01 11.15 7.02
CA ILE A 86 -0.73 11.23 5.59
C ILE A 86 -1.83 12.02 4.87
N HIS A 87 -3.09 11.67 5.10
CA HIS A 87 -4.21 12.32 4.44
C HIS A 87 -4.48 13.73 4.97
N LEU A 88 -4.15 13.97 6.24
CA LEU A 88 -4.25 15.31 6.83
C LEU A 88 -3.33 16.27 6.06
N ASP A 89 -2.04 15.91 5.87
CA ASP A 89 -1.08 16.75 5.14
C ASP A 89 -1.42 16.88 3.64
N GLU A 90 -1.81 15.78 3.00
CA GLU A 90 -2.18 15.80 1.59
C GLU A 90 -3.33 16.78 1.31
N SER A 91 -4.28 16.88 2.23
CA SER A 91 -5.46 17.73 2.08
C SER A 91 -5.19 19.19 2.44
N THR A 92 -4.14 19.51 3.20
CA THR A 92 -3.82 20.91 3.56
C THR A 92 -3.55 21.78 2.34
N LEU A 93 -2.81 21.26 1.35
CA LEU A 93 -2.50 22.01 0.13
C LEU A 93 -3.75 22.30 -0.70
N SER A 94 -4.66 21.34 -0.80
CA SER A 94 -5.93 21.51 -1.50
C SER A 94 -6.79 22.59 -0.86
N GLN A 95 -6.92 22.60 0.46
CA GLN A 95 -7.66 23.64 1.21
C GLN A 95 -6.95 25.00 1.14
N ALA A 96 -5.62 25.03 1.25
CA ALA A 96 -4.83 26.26 1.18
C ALA A 96 -5.06 27.03 -0.13
N SER A 97 -5.44 26.34 -1.23
CA SER A 97 -5.73 26.98 -2.53
C SER A 97 -6.90 27.97 -2.48
N THR A 98 -7.79 27.82 -1.52
CA THR A 98 -8.94 28.72 -1.28
C THR A 98 -8.72 29.68 -0.11
N MET A 99 -7.53 29.63 0.55
CA MET A 99 -7.16 30.39 1.73
C MET A 99 -6.06 31.43 1.44
N GLY A 100 -5.93 31.92 0.21
CA GLY A 100 -5.02 33.00 -0.14
C GLY A 100 -3.54 32.60 -0.27
N ILE A 101 -3.19 31.30 -0.37
CA ILE A 101 -1.80 30.86 -0.55
C ILE A 101 -1.16 31.46 -1.81
N PHE A 102 -1.93 31.69 -2.89
CA PHE A 102 -1.43 32.23 -4.15
C PHE A 102 -0.83 33.63 -3.98
N ASP A 103 -1.47 34.47 -3.19
CA ASP A 103 -1.05 35.85 -2.95
C ASP A 103 0.10 35.91 -1.92
N ASP A 104 0.04 35.09 -0.86
CA ASP A 104 1.02 35.11 0.24
C ASP A 104 2.43 34.63 -0.19
N VAL A 105 2.52 33.69 -1.14
CA VAL A 105 3.80 33.18 -1.67
C VAL A 105 4.07 33.61 -3.12
N ASN A 106 3.28 34.54 -3.68
CA ASN A 106 3.36 35.00 -5.06
C ASN A 106 3.42 33.86 -6.10
N MET A 107 2.47 32.95 -6.05
CA MET A 107 2.47 31.73 -6.82
C MET A 107 1.37 31.74 -7.90
N THR A 108 1.72 31.31 -9.11
CA THR A 108 0.75 31.12 -10.22
C THR A 108 0.03 29.77 -10.09
N LYS A 109 -1.12 29.64 -10.74
CA LYS A 109 -1.85 28.36 -10.82
C LYS A 109 -1.01 27.23 -11.44
N LYS A 110 -0.14 27.57 -12.42
CA LYS A 110 0.79 26.60 -12.99
C LYS A 110 1.76 26.08 -11.93
N GLN A 111 2.39 26.97 -11.17
CA GLN A 111 3.28 26.59 -10.08
C GLN A 111 2.56 25.78 -9.00
N TYR A 112 1.29 26.06 -8.74
CA TYR A 112 0.47 25.25 -7.84
C TYR A 112 0.32 23.79 -8.33
N ASN A 113 0.06 23.59 -9.63
CA ASN A 113 0.04 22.25 -10.22
C ASN A 113 1.42 21.58 -10.17
N ASP A 114 2.49 22.36 -10.39
CA ASP A 114 3.87 21.87 -10.30
C ASP A 114 4.23 21.36 -8.89
N LEU A 115 3.57 21.84 -7.81
CA LEU A 115 3.76 21.31 -6.45
C LEU A 115 3.38 19.83 -6.35
N PHE A 116 2.30 19.42 -7.01
CA PHE A 116 1.90 18.01 -7.05
C PHE A 116 2.86 17.19 -7.92
N VAL A 117 3.27 17.72 -9.06
CA VAL A 117 4.25 17.08 -9.94
C VAL A 117 5.56 16.83 -9.19
N LEU A 118 6.08 17.83 -8.48
CA LEU A 118 7.33 17.72 -7.71
C LEU A 118 7.20 16.77 -6.52
N TYR A 119 6.07 16.79 -5.82
CA TYR A 119 5.79 15.82 -4.76
C TYR A 119 5.88 14.38 -5.29
N TYR A 120 5.18 14.07 -6.39
CA TYR A 120 5.21 12.73 -6.97
C TYR A 120 6.54 12.41 -7.65
N THR A 121 7.31 13.41 -8.13
CA THR A 121 8.70 13.22 -8.59
C THR A 121 9.59 12.77 -7.43
N GLY A 122 9.54 13.46 -6.29
CA GLY A 122 10.25 13.04 -5.08
C GLY A 122 9.82 11.65 -4.62
N TYR A 123 8.51 11.38 -4.70
CA TYR A 123 7.94 10.09 -4.38
C TYR A 123 8.52 8.98 -5.25
N LEU A 124 8.58 9.16 -6.58
CA LEU A 124 9.17 8.19 -7.52
C LEU A 124 10.66 7.94 -7.25
N VAL A 125 11.43 9.01 -7.01
CA VAL A 125 12.86 8.89 -6.69
C VAL A 125 13.09 8.10 -5.40
N GLY A 126 12.20 8.26 -4.42
CA GLY A 126 12.31 7.60 -3.10
C GLY A 126 11.86 6.14 -3.08
N LEU A 127 11.03 5.69 -4.04
CA LEU A 127 10.38 4.37 -3.97
C LEU A 127 11.37 3.20 -3.95
N TRP A 128 12.29 3.11 -4.91
CA TRP A 128 13.25 2.02 -4.99
C TRP A 128 14.29 2.03 -3.86
N PRO A 129 14.98 3.17 -3.58
CA PRO A 129 15.86 3.24 -2.43
C PRO A 129 15.14 2.95 -1.12
N GLY A 130 13.93 3.49 -0.96
CA GLY A 130 13.10 3.27 0.23
C GLY A 130 12.72 1.80 0.42
N ALA A 131 12.34 1.09 -0.64
CA ALA A 131 12.05 -0.34 -0.59
C ALA A 131 13.25 -1.16 -0.13
N TRP A 132 14.42 -0.87 -0.69
CA TRP A 132 15.68 -1.54 -0.31
C TRP A 132 16.07 -1.26 1.14
N ILE A 133 15.96 -0.01 1.60
CA ILE A 133 16.23 0.35 3.00
C ILE A 133 15.21 -0.33 3.92
N ALA A 134 13.91 -0.26 3.60
CA ALA A 134 12.85 -0.87 4.40
C ALA A 134 13.02 -2.38 4.56
N GLN A 135 13.49 -3.08 3.52
CA GLN A 135 13.78 -4.51 3.59
C GLN A 135 14.95 -4.80 4.55
N ARG A 136 16.00 -3.97 4.57
CA ARG A 136 17.18 -4.17 5.41
C ARG A 136 16.99 -3.82 6.88
N ILE A 137 16.41 -2.66 7.17
CA ILE A 137 16.24 -2.18 8.55
C ILE A 137 14.92 -2.61 9.20
N GLY A 138 14.01 -3.18 8.40
CA GLY A 138 12.68 -3.57 8.80
C GLY A 138 11.65 -2.43 8.69
N HIS A 139 10.43 -2.78 8.29
CA HIS A 139 9.34 -1.82 8.00
C HIS A 139 9.00 -0.90 9.17
N LYS A 140 9.04 -1.42 10.42
CA LYS A 140 8.75 -0.62 11.62
C LYS A 140 9.71 0.56 11.75
N HIS A 141 11.01 0.31 11.71
CA HIS A 141 12.04 1.35 11.88
C HIS A 141 12.03 2.33 10.71
N PHE A 142 11.81 1.82 9.49
CA PHE A 142 11.69 2.66 8.31
C PHE A 142 10.50 3.63 8.40
N ILE A 143 9.30 3.13 8.70
CA ILE A 143 8.10 3.96 8.84
C ILE A 143 8.30 5.01 9.94
N THR A 144 8.85 4.62 11.09
CA THR A 144 9.08 5.53 12.21
C THR A 144 10.04 6.66 11.84
N GLY A 145 11.18 6.33 11.19
CA GLY A 145 12.15 7.32 10.73
C GLY A 145 11.58 8.26 9.66
N SER A 146 10.84 7.72 8.70
CA SER A 146 10.19 8.50 7.64
C SER A 146 9.15 9.47 8.20
N LEU A 147 8.32 9.04 9.16
CA LEU A 147 7.33 9.91 9.82
C LEU A 147 7.99 11.03 10.63
N PHE A 148 9.12 10.77 11.26
CA PHE A 148 9.85 11.81 11.98
C PHE A 148 10.35 12.90 11.03
N ILE A 149 11.00 12.52 9.91
CA ILE A 149 11.45 13.47 8.89
C ILE A 149 10.27 14.21 8.28
N TRP A 150 9.17 13.50 8.02
CA TRP A 150 7.93 14.11 7.53
C TRP A 150 7.41 15.19 8.47
N ALA A 151 7.31 14.91 9.76
CA ALA A 151 6.83 15.87 10.75
C ALA A 151 7.66 17.16 10.75
N LEU A 152 8.99 17.03 10.62
CA LEU A 152 9.89 18.18 10.48
C LEU A 152 9.59 18.98 9.22
N LEU A 153 9.42 18.31 8.08
CA LEU A 153 9.14 18.97 6.80
C LEU A 153 7.78 19.68 6.79
N VAL A 154 6.75 19.07 7.38
CA VAL A 154 5.43 19.73 7.56
C VAL A 154 5.57 20.98 8.43
N GLY A 155 6.37 20.90 9.50
CA GLY A 155 6.65 22.06 10.37
C GLY A 155 7.41 23.21 9.69
N VAL A 156 8.08 22.96 8.57
CA VAL A 156 8.78 24.00 7.77
C VAL A 156 7.81 24.77 6.86
N HIS A 157 6.66 24.20 6.45
CA HIS A 157 5.71 24.87 5.53
C HIS A 157 5.33 26.29 5.93
N PRO A 158 4.99 26.60 7.19
CA PRO A 158 4.61 27.95 7.61
C PRO A 158 5.74 28.99 7.45
N ALA A 159 7.00 28.56 7.45
CA ALA A 159 8.17 29.43 7.30
C ALA A 159 8.50 29.77 5.83
N VAL A 160 7.85 29.12 4.86
CA VAL A 160 8.05 29.34 3.43
C VAL A 160 7.52 30.72 3.02
N LYS A 161 8.33 31.44 2.22
CA LYS A 161 8.01 32.78 1.71
C LYS A 161 7.84 32.85 0.20
N THR A 162 8.25 31.82 -0.55
CA THR A 162 8.20 31.80 -2.01
C THR A 162 7.70 30.47 -2.53
N GLY A 163 7.04 30.48 -3.70
CA GLY A 163 6.58 29.26 -4.34
C GLY A 163 7.72 28.25 -4.61
N GLN A 164 8.95 28.72 -4.92
CA GLN A 164 10.11 27.84 -5.14
C GLN A 164 10.54 27.09 -3.88
N GLN A 165 10.52 27.77 -2.72
CA GLN A 165 10.80 27.10 -1.44
C GLN A 165 9.74 26.03 -1.13
N LEU A 166 8.47 26.35 -1.40
CA LEU A 166 7.38 25.39 -1.23
C LEU A 166 7.54 24.16 -2.14
N MET A 167 7.97 24.38 -3.39
CA MET A 167 8.29 23.30 -4.34
C MET A 167 9.40 22.37 -3.80
N ALA A 168 10.47 22.93 -3.24
CA ALA A 168 11.55 22.14 -2.66
C ALA A 168 11.08 21.30 -1.47
N VAL A 169 10.30 21.89 -0.57
CA VAL A 169 9.73 21.18 0.59
C VAL A 169 8.79 20.06 0.13
N ARG A 170 7.95 20.28 -0.89
CA ARG A 170 7.07 19.26 -1.46
C ARG A 170 7.82 18.10 -2.10
N PHE A 171 8.93 18.36 -2.79
CA PHE A 171 9.80 17.30 -3.30
C PHE A 171 10.35 16.42 -2.18
N LEU A 172 10.89 17.03 -1.11
CA LEU A 172 11.42 16.31 0.05
C LEU A 172 10.33 15.52 0.80
N LEU A 173 9.13 16.09 0.92
CA LEU A 173 7.96 15.36 1.46
C LEU A 173 7.63 14.13 0.62
N GLY A 174 7.58 14.26 -0.71
CA GLY A 174 7.38 13.14 -1.60
C GLY A 174 8.42 12.04 -1.40
N LEU A 175 9.70 12.42 -1.31
CA LEU A 175 10.81 11.50 -1.09
C LEU A 175 10.63 10.68 0.19
N THR A 176 10.26 11.33 1.29
CA THR A 176 10.09 10.67 2.61
C THR A 176 8.82 9.86 2.71
N ALA A 177 7.76 10.26 2.00
CA ALA A 177 6.46 9.58 1.97
C ALA A 177 6.46 8.28 1.17
N SER A 178 7.36 8.16 0.22
CA SER A 178 7.31 7.22 -0.90
C SER A 178 7.03 5.76 -0.50
N GLN A 179 7.68 5.27 0.53
CA GLN A 179 7.60 3.86 0.92
C GLN A 179 6.70 3.60 2.14
N ILE A 180 6.02 4.62 2.70
CA ILE A 180 5.19 4.45 3.90
C ILE A 180 3.98 3.55 3.58
N ILE A 181 3.25 3.82 2.50
CA ILE A 181 2.07 3.03 2.10
C ILE A 181 2.44 1.58 1.76
N PRO A 182 3.42 1.31 0.86
CA PRO A 182 3.87 -0.06 0.58
C PRO A 182 4.33 -0.80 1.83
N SER A 183 5.16 -0.17 2.66
CA SER A 183 5.67 -0.77 3.90
C SER A 183 4.56 -1.10 4.90
N THR A 184 3.58 -0.22 5.06
CA THR A 184 2.43 -0.47 5.94
C THR A 184 1.56 -1.61 5.40
N THR A 185 1.37 -1.68 4.08
CA THR A 185 0.62 -2.77 3.44
C THR A 185 1.30 -4.12 3.64
N VAL A 186 2.62 -4.18 3.45
CA VAL A 186 3.41 -5.40 3.71
C VAL A 186 3.36 -5.78 5.19
N LEU A 187 3.46 -4.79 6.08
CA LEU A 187 3.33 -5.02 7.53
C LEU A 187 1.98 -5.65 7.87
N HIS A 188 0.86 -5.14 7.35
CA HIS A 188 -0.46 -5.73 7.56
C HIS A 188 -0.54 -7.17 7.03
N GLN A 189 0.01 -7.43 5.84
CA GLN A 189 0.04 -8.78 5.27
C GLN A 189 0.90 -9.76 6.07
N SER A 190 1.86 -9.26 6.84
CA SER A 190 2.71 -10.06 7.74
C SER A 190 2.06 -10.39 9.09
N PHE A 191 0.96 -9.70 9.46
CA PHE A 191 0.28 -9.90 10.74
C PHE A 191 -1.16 -10.40 10.61
N PHE A 192 -1.77 -10.26 9.43
CA PHE A 192 -3.14 -10.68 9.19
C PHE A 192 -3.21 -11.71 8.07
N PRO A 193 -3.97 -12.81 8.25
CA PRO A 193 -4.16 -13.82 7.21
C PRO A 193 -4.70 -13.22 5.90
N PRO A 194 -4.42 -13.82 4.72
CA PRO A 194 -4.84 -13.30 3.43
C PRO A 194 -6.34 -13.04 3.29
N LYS A 195 -7.18 -13.81 3.99
CA LYS A 195 -8.64 -13.61 4.02
C LYS A 195 -9.05 -12.32 4.72
N SER A 196 -8.32 -11.88 5.73
CA SER A 196 -8.62 -10.67 6.51
C SER A 196 -7.86 -9.44 6.02
N SER A 197 -6.75 -9.61 5.31
CA SER A 197 -5.91 -8.51 4.84
C SER A 197 -6.68 -7.43 4.05
N PRO A 198 -7.57 -7.74 3.08
CA PRO A 198 -8.28 -6.72 2.32
C PRO A 198 -9.16 -5.80 3.16
N TRP A 199 -9.97 -6.34 4.10
CA TRP A 199 -10.84 -5.51 4.91
C TRP A 199 -10.05 -4.72 5.98
N VAL A 200 -8.94 -5.26 6.49
CA VAL A 200 -8.01 -4.54 7.38
C VAL A 200 -7.43 -3.33 6.66
N GLN A 201 -7.01 -3.47 5.41
CA GLN A 201 -6.51 -2.38 4.59
C GLN A 201 -7.56 -1.29 4.35
N LEU A 202 -8.82 -1.68 4.11
CA LEU A 202 -9.91 -0.72 3.95
C LEU A 202 -10.18 0.06 5.23
N LEU A 203 -10.17 -0.62 6.39
CA LEU A 203 -10.32 0.05 7.68
C LEU A 203 -9.15 1.00 7.96
N TRP A 204 -7.92 0.59 7.69
CA TRP A 204 -6.76 1.46 7.81
C TRP A 204 -6.92 2.75 6.97
N TRP A 205 -7.39 2.63 5.74
CA TRP A 205 -7.58 3.77 4.84
C TRP A 205 -8.75 4.68 5.23
N SER A 206 -9.72 4.18 6.00
CA SER A 206 -10.85 4.99 6.48
C SER A 206 -10.42 6.20 7.32
N ALA A 207 -9.22 6.16 7.91
CA ALA A 207 -8.60 7.25 8.62
C ALA A 207 -8.49 8.53 7.77
N GLY A 208 -8.24 8.38 6.47
CA GLY A 208 -8.19 9.50 5.53
C GLY A 208 -9.51 10.25 5.42
N SER A 209 -10.64 9.53 5.48
CA SER A 209 -11.95 10.19 5.48
C SER A 209 -12.16 11.02 6.74
N VAL A 210 -11.78 10.51 7.91
CA VAL A 210 -11.89 11.24 9.18
C VAL A 210 -10.97 12.47 9.18
N ALA A 211 -9.72 12.31 8.73
CA ALA A 211 -8.76 13.41 8.60
C ALA A 211 -9.30 14.54 7.71
N ASN A 212 -9.84 14.18 6.55
CA ASN A 212 -10.39 15.13 5.59
C ASN A 212 -11.61 15.89 6.15
N VAL A 213 -12.53 15.20 6.85
CA VAL A 213 -13.68 15.88 7.50
C VAL A 213 -13.21 16.90 8.51
N LEU A 214 -12.32 16.48 9.43
CA LEU A 214 -11.81 17.37 10.48
C LEU A 214 -11.06 18.57 9.89
N LEU A 215 -10.18 18.33 8.92
CA LEU A 215 -9.42 19.40 8.29
C LEU A 215 -10.34 20.39 7.55
N THR A 216 -11.35 19.89 6.85
CA THR A 216 -12.29 20.74 6.10
C THR A 216 -13.14 21.60 7.05
N MET A 217 -13.53 21.07 8.22
CA MET A 217 -14.22 21.86 9.26
C MET A 217 -13.32 22.98 9.79
N VAL A 218 -12.05 22.68 10.05
CA VAL A 218 -11.07 23.69 10.47
C VAL A 218 -10.86 24.73 9.38
N ALA A 219 -10.69 24.30 8.13
CA ALA A 219 -10.52 25.19 6.97
C ALA A 219 -11.72 26.14 6.83
N TYR A 220 -12.95 25.62 6.93
CA TYR A 220 -14.17 26.43 6.88
C TYR A 220 -14.18 27.52 7.95
N LYS A 221 -13.85 27.15 9.20
CA LYS A 221 -13.79 28.11 10.30
C LYS A 221 -12.73 29.19 10.06
N LEU A 222 -11.54 28.83 9.65
CA LEU A 222 -10.44 29.74 9.37
C LEU A 222 -10.77 30.70 8.21
N ILE A 223 -11.43 30.23 7.15
CA ILE A 223 -11.86 31.06 6.02
C ILE A 223 -12.87 32.12 6.49
N ILE A 224 -13.85 31.76 7.34
CA ILE A 224 -14.83 32.71 7.88
C ILE A 224 -14.17 33.75 8.78
N ASP A 225 -13.28 33.32 9.68
CA ASP A 225 -12.60 34.23 10.61
C ASP A 225 -11.72 35.23 9.84
N GLU A 226 -11.00 34.79 8.83
CA GLU A 226 -10.18 35.64 7.95
C GLU A 226 -11.07 36.63 7.16
N GLY A 227 -12.22 36.18 6.63
CA GLY A 227 -13.21 37.04 5.96
C GLY A 227 -13.83 38.11 6.88
N ASN A 228 -13.86 37.85 8.18
CA ASN A 228 -14.26 38.79 9.21
C ASN A 228 -13.11 39.70 9.73
N GLY A 229 -11.92 39.58 9.15
CA GLY A 229 -10.72 40.32 9.56
C GLY A 229 -10.05 39.80 10.83
N VAL A 230 -10.43 38.60 11.29
CA VAL A 230 -9.86 37.97 12.48
C VAL A 230 -8.77 37.03 12.06
N LEU A 231 -7.50 37.47 12.12
CA LEU A 231 -6.33 36.60 11.93
C LEU A 231 -5.87 36.07 13.28
N VAL A 232 -5.75 34.75 13.41
CA VAL A 232 -5.24 34.13 14.62
C VAL A 232 -3.73 34.42 14.71
N ALA A 233 -3.33 35.17 15.75
CA ALA A 233 -1.98 35.66 16.00
C ALA A 233 -1.32 36.42 14.80
N GLY A 234 -2.13 37.02 13.91
CA GLY A 234 -1.63 37.73 12.74
C GLY A 234 -1.00 36.87 11.66
N ILE A 235 -1.23 35.55 11.69
CA ILE A 235 -0.68 34.59 10.75
C ILE A 235 -1.77 34.18 9.75
N ALA A 236 -1.42 34.06 8.46
CA ALA A 236 -2.34 33.63 7.41
C ALA A 236 -2.96 32.25 7.72
N SER A 237 -4.23 32.06 7.41
CA SER A 237 -5.04 30.89 7.77
C SER A 237 -4.45 29.57 7.26
N TRP A 238 -3.91 29.56 6.04
CA TRP A 238 -3.25 28.36 5.49
C TRP A 238 -1.99 27.94 6.26
N LYS A 239 -1.22 28.90 6.83
CA LYS A 239 -0.04 28.61 7.68
C LYS A 239 -0.47 28.00 9.00
N TRP A 240 -1.54 28.52 9.62
CA TRP A 240 -2.11 27.94 10.84
C TRP A 240 -2.51 26.49 10.67
N MET A 241 -3.14 26.16 9.54
CA MET A 241 -3.53 24.81 9.22
C MET A 241 -2.31 23.87 9.18
N ASN A 242 -1.20 24.28 8.56
CA ASN A 242 0.04 23.50 8.54
C ASN A 242 0.70 23.38 9.93
N ILE A 243 0.66 24.45 10.77
CA ILE A 243 1.16 24.41 12.15
C ILE A 243 0.40 23.37 12.96
N MET A 244 -0.95 23.36 12.88
CA MET A 244 -1.77 22.35 13.56
C MET A 244 -1.45 20.95 13.09
N CYS A 245 -1.29 20.73 11.78
CA CYS A 245 -0.90 19.43 11.24
C CYS A 245 0.47 18.98 11.77
N ALA A 246 1.45 19.87 11.84
CA ALA A 246 2.77 19.57 12.39
C ALA A 246 2.70 19.16 13.86
N ILE A 247 1.96 19.92 14.68
CA ILE A 247 1.79 19.63 16.12
C ILE A 247 1.11 18.26 16.31
N ILE A 248 0.01 18.00 15.58
CA ILE A 248 -0.71 16.73 15.63
C ILE A 248 0.23 15.59 15.22
N THR A 249 1.06 15.77 14.18
CA THR A 249 2.01 14.76 13.73
C THR A 249 3.05 14.44 14.80
N PHE A 250 3.63 15.44 15.47
CA PHE A 250 4.57 15.23 16.57
C PHE A 250 3.94 14.56 17.78
N VAL A 251 2.70 14.94 18.15
CA VAL A 251 1.99 14.34 19.29
C VAL A 251 1.65 12.87 19.02
N ILE A 252 1.19 12.55 17.81
CA ILE A 252 0.82 11.17 17.43
C ILE A 252 2.05 10.29 17.20
N PHE A 253 3.18 10.86 16.79
CA PHE A 253 4.40 10.11 16.52
C PHE A 253 4.93 9.36 17.76
N ALA A 254 4.89 9.96 18.93
CA ALA A 254 5.48 9.40 20.15
C ALA A 254 4.93 8.00 20.53
N PRO A 255 3.61 7.70 20.49
CA PRO A 255 3.07 6.38 20.80
C PRO A 255 3.41 5.29 19.78
N LEU A 256 3.73 5.64 18.52
CA LEU A 256 3.98 4.66 17.46
C LEU A 256 5.24 3.82 17.66
N VAL A 257 6.15 4.27 18.55
CA VAL A 257 7.41 3.59 18.88
C VAL A 257 7.21 2.34 19.73
N ILE A 258 6.05 2.18 20.41
CA ILE A 258 5.87 1.31 21.59
C ILE A 258 5.33 -0.11 21.28
N PHE A 259 5.06 -0.46 20.02
CA PHE A 259 4.50 -1.80 19.72
C PHE A 259 5.54 -2.92 19.79
N TRP A 260 5.33 -3.88 20.70
CA TRP A 260 6.15 -5.08 20.86
C TRP A 260 5.28 -6.33 21.05
N LEU A 261 5.66 -7.41 20.35
CA LEU A 261 5.15 -8.75 20.59
C LEU A 261 6.16 -9.52 21.48
N ASN A 262 5.66 -10.29 22.43
CA ASN A 262 6.47 -11.24 23.18
C ASN A 262 6.90 -12.40 22.26
N THR A 263 7.96 -13.14 22.67
CA THR A 263 8.51 -14.26 21.88
C THR A 263 7.43 -15.29 21.50
N GLU A 264 6.59 -15.72 22.46
CA GLU A 264 5.49 -16.65 22.22
C GLU A 264 4.48 -16.10 21.19
N GLN A 265 4.14 -14.83 21.27
CA GLN A 265 3.22 -14.17 20.33
C GLN A 265 3.82 -14.05 18.93
N LYS A 266 5.13 -13.85 18.82
CA LYS A 266 5.82 -13.89 17.52
C LYS A 266 5.72 -15.28 16.90
N VAL A 267 6.00 -16.34 17.68
CA VAL A 267 5.89 -17.74 17.23
C VAL A 267 4.46 -18.04 16.76
N HIS A 268 3.44 -17.66 17.52
CA HIS A 268 2.04 -17.87 17.13
C HIS A 268 1.65 -17.08 15.88
N THR A 269 2.13 -15.83 15.71
CA THR A 269 1.88 -15.02 14.52
C THR A 269 2.52 -15.68 13.29
N ILE A 270 3.76 -16.16 13.42
CA ILE A 270 4.46 -16.89 12.36
C ILE A 270 3.68 -18.15 11.98
N THR A 271 3.22 -18.94 12.97
CA THR A 271 2.43 -20.16 12.71
C THR A 271 1.15 -19.84 11.94
N MET A 272 0.42 -18.80 12.33
CA MET A 272 -0.83 -18.39 11.65
C MET A 272 -0.63 -18.01 10.17
N ILE A 273 0.53 -17.46 9.81
CA ILE A 273 0.81 -16.98 8.45
C ILE A 273 1.49 -18.06 7.64
N ARG A 274 2.33 -18.88 8.27
CA ARG A 274 3.07 -19.97 7.66
C ARG A 274 2.17 -20.92 6.87
N ASP A 275 1.06 -21.34 7.47
CA ASP A 275 0.09 -22.25 6.85
C ASP A 275 -0.57 -21.66 5.59
N THR A 276 -0.46 -20.35 5.37
CA THR A 276 -1.00 -19.68 4.18
C THR A 276 -0.01 -19.59 3.02
N HIS A 277 1.21 -20.09 3.16
CA HIS A 277 2.31 -19.99 2.18
C HIS A 277 2.56 -18.55 1.69
N SER A 278 2.25 -17.53 2.53
CA SER A 278 2.32 -16.11 2.12
C SER A 278 3.73 -15.52 2.18
N GLY A 279 4.74 -16.30 2.57
CA GLY A 279 6.13 -15.86 2.80
C GLY A 279 6.24 -14.86 3.95
N ILE A 280 7.21 -15.04 4.84
CA ILE A 280 7.49 -14.14 5.95
C ILE A 280 8.73 -13.31 5.59
N ALA A 281 8.94 -12.16 6.24
CA ALA A 281 9.99 -11.21 5.88
C ALA A 281 11.38 -11.84 5.72
N ASN A 282 11.98 -11.69 4.55
CA ASN A 282 13.37 -12.06 4.27
C ASN A 282 14.22 -10.80 4.06
N SER A 283 15.32 -10.66 4.81
CA SER A 283 16.24 -9.53 4.68
C SER A 283 17.17 -9.66 3.47
N THR A 284 17.28 -10.86 2.89
CA THR A 284 18.15 -11.13 1.75
C THR A 284 17.47 -10.70 0.45
N PHE A 285 18.09 -9.76 -0.26
CA PHE A 285 17.57 -9.26 -1.54
C PHE A 285 17.97 -10.18 -2.69
N LYS A 286 16.99 -10.69 -3.45
CA LYS A 286 17.20 -11.63 -4.57
C LYS A 286 16.94 -10.97 -5.93
N TRP A 287 17.98 -10.74 -6.73
CA TRP A 287 17.85 -10.16 -8.07
C TRP A 287 17.05 -11.05 -9.04
N SER A 288 17.10 -12.38 -8.89
CA SER A 288 16.30 -13.32 -9.67
C SER A 288 14.79 -13.04 -9.53
N GLN A 289 14.34 -12.77 -8.32
CA GLN A 289 12.94 -12.43 -8.04
C GLN A 289 12.53 -11.08 -8.65
N VAL A 290 13.46 -10.11 -8.73
CA VAL A 290 13.22 -8.83 -9.42
C VAL A 290 13.06 -9.06 -10.93
N GLN A 291 13.95 -9.83 -11.55
CA GLN A 291 13.85 -10.18 -12.98
C GLN A 291 12.55 -10.92 -13.28
N GLU A 292 12.17 -11.86 -12.42
CA GLU A 292 10.91 -12.57 -12.53
C GLU A 292 9.70 -11.62 -12.44
N CYS A 293 9.71 -10.64 -11.53
CA CYS A 293 8.66 -9.64 -11.42
C CYS A 293 8.42 -8.89 -12.74
N PHE A 294 9.48 -8.46 -13.42
CA PHE A 294 9.37 -7.73 -14.68
C PHE A 294 9.06 -8.61 -15.90
N THR A 295 9.32 -9.91 -15.83
CA THR A 295 8.95 -10.86 -16.88
C THR A 295 7.56 -11.48 -16.69
N ASP A 296 6.91 -11.20 -15.59
CA ASP A 296 5.59 -11.70 -15.25
C ASP A 296 4.48 -10.81 -15.82
N ILE A 297 3.65 -11.35 -16.71
CA ILE A 297 2.50 -10.65 -17.31
C ILE A 297 1.55 -10.13 -16.23
N LYS A 298 1.35 -10.89 -15.14
CA LYS A 298 0.55 -10.49 -14.00
C LYS A 298 1.01 -9.14 -13.42
N SER A 299 2.32 -8.94 -13.29
CA SER A 299 2.90 -7.71 -12.76
C SER A 299 2.53 -6.50 -13.62
N TRP A 300 2.59 -6.63 -14.94
CA TRP A 300 2.19 -5.57 -15.87
C TRP A 300 0.69 -5.30 -15.88
N MET A 301 -0.13 -6.34 -15.72
CA MET A 301 -1.58 -6.16 -15.59
C MET A 301 -1.92 -5.33 -14.35
N PHE A 302 -1.30 -5.60 -13.19
CA PHE A 302 -1.47 -4.78 -11.98
C PHE A 302 -0.87 -3.37 -12.15
N PHE A 303 0.27 -3.22 -12.82
CA PHE A 303 0.85 -1.92 -13.14
C PHE A 303 -0.13 -1.03 -13.91
N PHE A 304 -0.67 -1.52 -15.03
CA PHE A 304 -1.61 -0.74 -15.84
C PHE A 304 -2.93 -0.50 -15.13
N HIS A 305 -3.42 -1.47 -14.33
CA HIS A 305 -4.59 -1.24 -13.49
C HIS A 305 -4.36 -0.07 -12.51
N MET A 306 -3.20 -0.03 -11.84
CA MET A 306 -2.87 1.05 -10.91
C MET A 306 -2.67 2.39 -11.61
N PHE A 307 -2.07 2.38 -12.80
CA PHE A 307 -1.90 3.59 -13.60
C PHE A 307 -3.26 4.21 -13.95
N TRP A 308 -4.18 3.45 -14.53
CA TRP A 308 -5.51 3.95 -14.87
C TRP A 308 -6.36 4.29 -13.65
N ASN A 309 -6.19 3.57 -12.55
CA ASN A 309 -6.88 3.84 -11.31
C ASN A 309 -6.53 5.22 -10.73
N GLU A 310 -5.28 5.67 -10.85
CA GLU A 310 -4.83 6.89 -10.20
C GLU A 310 -4.92 8.15 -11.06
N ILE A 311 -5.13 8.05 -12.37
CA ILE A 311 -5.37 9.23 -13.22
C ILE A 311 -6.48 10.12 -12.68
N PRO A 312 -7.66 9.61 -12.27
CA PRO A 312 -8.72 10.45 -11.72
C PRO A 312 -8.46 10.99 -10.31
N ASN A 313 -7.39 10.57 -9.62
CA ASN A 313 -7.13 10.99 -8.24
C ASN A 313 -6.94 12.50 -8.11
N ASN A 314 -6.33 13.13 -9.09
CA ASN A 314 -6.11 14.58 -9.10
C ASN A 314 -7.42 15.39 -9.07
N THR A 315 -8.55 14.83 -9.54
CA THR A 315 -9.87 15.46 -9.37
C THR A 315 -10.14 15.84 -7.92
N SER A 316 -9.72 15.00 -6.99
CA SER A 316 -9.86 15.24 -5.55
C SER A 316 -9.08 16.46 -5.07
N GLN A 317 -7.92 16.72 -5.66
CA GLN A 317 -7.06 17.86 -5.34
C GLN A 317 -7.59 19.17 -5.92
N GLN A 318 -8.26 19.08 -7.08
CA GLN A 318 -8.85 20.23 -7.79
C GLN A 318 -10.30 20.53 -7.33
N LEU A 319 -10.91 19.67 -6.52
CA LEU A 319 -12.33 19.72 -6.17
C LEU A 319 -12.78 21.07 -5.58
N PRO A 320 -12.04 21.71 -4.64
CA PRO A 320 -12.43 23.04 -4.14
C PRO A 320 -12.52 24.07 -5.27
N LEU A 321 -11.55 24.09 -6.16
CA LEU A 321 -11.52 25.03 -7.31
C LEU A 321 -12.62 24.74 -8.33
N ILE A 322 -12.95 23.45 -8.56
CA ILE A 322 -14.05 23.05 -9.45
C ILE A 322 -15.39 23.54 -8.91
N ILE A 323 -15.65 23.40 -7.60
CA ILE A 323 -16.90 23.84 -6.97
C ILE A 323 -17.01 25.36 -7.02
N VAL A 324 -15.92 26.09 -6.75
CA VAL A 324 -15.91 27.57 -6.96
C VAL A 324 -16.20 27.90 -8.42
N GLY A 325 -15.65 27.14 -9.38
CA GLY A 325 -15.96 27.29 -10.82
C GLY A 325 -17.44 27.07 -11.17
N PHE A 326 -18.20 26.32 -10.37
CA PHE A 326 -19.66 26.20 -10.51
C PHE A 326 -20.41 27.44 -10.02
N GLY A 327 -19.73 28.42 -9.41
CA GLY A 327 -20.31 29.68 -8.91
C GLY A 327 -20.59 29.71 -7.43
N PHE A 328 -20.07 28.77 -6.64
CA PHE A 328 -20.12 28.79 -5.19
C PHE A 328 -18.97 29.63 -4.60
N THR A 329 -19.19 30.19 -3.42
CA THR A 329 -18.13 30.87 -2.67
C THR A 329 -17.09 29.91 -2.13
N SER A 330 -15.90 30.40 -1.74
CA SER A 330 -14.85 29.57 -1.11
C SER A 330 -15.34 28.89 0.15
N ALA A 331 -16.14 29.57 0.97
CA ALA A 331 -16.72 29.01 2.20
C ALA A 331 -17.75 27.90 1.90
N GLU A 332 -18.63 28.12 0.92
CA GLU A 332 -19.58 27.10 0.47
C GLU A 332 -18.86 25.90 -0.15
N SER A 333 -17.81 26.14 -0.93
CA SER A 333 -16.97 25.08 -1.51
C SER A 333 -16.33 24.23 -0.41
N ALA A 334 -15.77 24.86 0.63
CA ALA A 334 -15.22 24.14 1.78
C ALA A 334 -16.30 23.28 2.47
N LEU A 335 -17.49 23.82 2.70
CA LEU A 335 -18.60 23.08 3.33
C LEU A 335 -19.06 21.90 2.49
N LEU A 336 -19.24 22.11 1.17
CA LEU A 336 -19.63 21.04 0.22
C LEU A 336 -18.59 19.93 0.15
N ASN A 337 -17.29 20.24 0.31
CA ASN A 337 -16.22 19.26 0.32
C ASN A 337 -16.30 18.25 1.47
N ILE A 338 -17.07 18.50 2.53
CA ILE A 338 -17.30 17.55 3.62
C ILE A 338 -18.07 16.30 3.12
N ALA A 339 -18.90 16.44 2.12
CA ALA A 339 -19.69 15.33 1.58
C ALA A 339 -18.81 14.22 0.99
N LYS A 340 -17.68 14.56 0.34
CA LYS A 340 -16.75 13.60 -0.26
C LYS A 340 -16.18 12.58 0.73
N PRO A 341 -15.52 12.95 1.83
CA PRO A 341 -14.98 11.98 2.79
C PRO A 341 -16.07 11.20 3.52
N LEU A 342 -17.25 11.79 3.76
CA LEU A 342 -18.39 11.04 4.31
C LEU A 342 -18.86 9.96 3.33
N TRP A 343 -19.03 10.30 2.06
CA TRP A 343 -19.35 9.33 1.01
C TRP A 343 -18.27 8.26 0.89
N GLY A 344 -17.00 8.66 0.95
CA GLY A 344 -15.85 7.75 0.97
C GLY A 344 -15.90 6.75 2.12
N SER A 345 -16.27 7.19 3.33
CA SER A 345 -16.45 6.30 4.48
C SER A 345 -17.55 5.27 4.25
N VAL A 346 -18.67 5.68 3.68
CA VAL A 346 -19.78 4.78 3.33
C VAL A 346 -19.32 3.72 2.32
N LEU A 347 -18.61 4.13 1.27
CA LEU A 347 -18.09 3.20 0.26
C LEU A 347 -17.06 2.22 0.83
N VAL A 348 -16.18 2.68 1.73
CA VAL A 348 -15.22 1.80 2.43
C VAL A 348 -15.96 0.76 3.25
N LEU A 349 -16.97 1.16 4.02
CA LEU A 349 -17.76 0.24 4.85
C LEU A 349 -18.54 -0.78 4.00
N ILE A 350 -19.18 -0.33 2.91
CA ILE A 350 -19.88 -1.22 1.98
C ILE A 350 -18.89 -2.22 1.38
N THR A 351 -17.74 -1.75 0.91
CA THR A 351 -16.72 -2.59 0.28
C THR A 351 -16.12 -3.59 1.28
N ALA A 352 -15.86 -3.16 2.51
CA ALA A 352 -15.39 -4.03 3.58
C ALA A 352 -16.44 -5.09 3.95
N ALA A 353 -17.72 -4.71 4.02
CA ALA A 353 -18.83 -5.64 4.25
C ALA A 353 -18.97 -6.65 3.10
N MET A 354 -18.78 -6.23 1.85
CA MET A 354 -18.76 -7.15 0.71
C MET A 354 -17.60 -8.14 0.80
N MET A 355 -16.39 -7.68 1.17
CA MET A 355 -15.23 -8.56 1.33
C MET A 355 -15.39 -9.58 2.46
N TYR A 356 -16.01 -9.18 3.57
CA TYR A 356 -16.21 -10.04 4.74
C TYR A 356 -17.44 -10.95 4.62
N GLY A 357 -18.57 -10.40 4.17
CA GLY A 357 -19.89 -11.03 4.23
C GLY A 357 -20.26 -11.84 2.99
N THR A 358 -19.53 -11.70 1.88
CA THR A 358 -19.85 -12.41 0.63
C THR A 358 -18.71 -13.34 0.21
N LYS A 359 -19.07 -14.33 -0.61
CA LYS A 359 -18.08 -15.21 -1.27
C LYS A 359 -17.54 -14.60 -2.58
N LEU A 360 -17.82 -13.33 -2.83
CA LEU A 360 -17.25 -12.61 -3.97
C LEU A 360 -15.74 -12.48 -3.78
N GLY A 361 -14.98 -12.88 -4.78
CA GLY A 361 -13.52 -12.70 -4.75
C GLY A 361 -13.13 -11.23 -4.87
N THR A 362 -11.89 -10.91 -4.49
CA THR A 362 -11.34 -9.54 -4.48
C THR A 362 -11.50 -8.83 -5.83
N GLY A 363 -11.33 -9.56 -6.94
CA GLY A 363 -11.45 -9.00 -8.29
C GLY A 363 -12.85 -8.47 -8.62
N TYR A 364 -13.92 -9.17 -8.18
CA TYR A 364 -15.28 -8.68 -8.38
C TYR A 364 -15.62 -7.50 -7.49
N VAL A 365 -15.22 -7.55 -6.21
CA VAL A 365 -15.46 -6.44 -5.28
C VAL A 365 -14.71 -5.18 -5.74
N CYS A 366 -13.47 -5.34 -6.22
CA CYS A 366 -12.71 -4.25 -6.81
C CYS A 366 -13.43 -3.64 -8.04
N ALA A 367 -13.92 -4.47 -8.96
CA ALA A 367 -14.65 -4.00 -10.14
C ALA A 367 -15.94 -3.27 -9.78
N ILE A 368 -16.73 -3.79 -8.84
CA ILE A 368 -18.00 -3.18 -8.40
C ILE A 368 -17.75 -1.82 -7.73
N SER A 369 -16.63 -1.65 -7.02
CA SER A 369 -16.31 -0.40 -6.32
C SER A 369 -16.09 0.81 -7.24
N TYR A 370 -15.93 0.60 -8.56
CA TYR A 370 -15.85 1.68 -9.56
C TYR A 370 -17.22 2.20 -10.04
N LEU A 371 -18.31 1.47 -9.82
CA LEU A 371 -19.64 1.85 -10.31
C LEU A 371 -20.07 3.26 -9.88
N PRO A 372 -19.93 3.66 -8.60
CA PRO A 372 -20.28 5.02 -8.19
C PRO A 372 -19.47 6.07 -8.95
N CYS A 373 -18.16 5.87 -9.13
CA CYS A 373 -17.30 6.80 -9.86
C CYS A 373 -17.72 6.94 -11.32
N THR A 374 -18.04 5.83 -11.98
CA THR A 374 -18.53 5.83 -13.37
C THR A 374 -19.85 6.59 -13.50
N ILE A 375 -20.79 6.36 -12.56
CA ILE A 375 -22.08 7.07 -12.53
C ILE A 375 -21.84 8.58 -12.32
N GLY A 376 -21.00 8.97 -11.37
CA GLY A 376 -20.68 10.37 -11.12
C GLY A 376 -20.05 11.05 -12.34
N GLY A 377 -19.11 10.37 -13.03
CA GLY A 377 -18.51 10.87 -14.26
C GLY A 377 -19.52 11.04 -15.42
N ILE A 378 -20.47 10.12 -15.56
CA ILE A 378 -21.57 10.25 -16.54
C ILE A 378 -22.45 11.45 -16.20
N ILE A 379 -22.76 11.69 -14.92
CA ILE A 379 -23.52 12.87 -14.48
C ILE A 379 -22.78 14.16 -14.88
N GLU A 380 -21.45 14.24 -14.65
CA GLU A 380 -20.65 15.41 -15.02
C GLU A 380 -20.68 15.71 -16.52
N LEU A 381 -20.69 14.69 -17.35
CA LEU A 381 -20.73 14.83 -18.81
C LEU A 381 -22.11 15.19 -19.33
N SER A 382 -23.18 14.63 -18.77
CA SER A 382 -24.54 14.70 -19.27
C SER A 382 -25.39 15.80 -18.65
N ALA A 383 -25.17 16.14 -17.36
CA ALA A 383 -26.00 17.12 -16.68
C ALA A 383 -25.90 18.52 -17.32
N PRO A 384 -27.00 19.27 -17.46
CA PRO A 384 -26.97 20.64 -17.94
C PRO A 384 -26.21 21.55 -16.96
N TRP A 385 -25.48 22.54 -17.50
CA TRP A 385 -24.67 23.47 -16.69
C TRP A 385 -25.50 24.28 -15.69
N SER A 386 -26.77 24.49 -15.98
CA SER A 386 -27.71 25.18 -15.08
C SER A 386 -28.02 24.37 -13.81
N ASN A 387 -27.89 23.05 -13.85
CA ASN A 387 -28.18 22.18 -12.71
C ASN A 387 -26.92 21.99 -11.84
N LYS A 388 -26.61 23.02 -11.04
CA LYS A 388 -25.43 23.02 -10.15
C LYS A 388 -25.46 21.89 -9.11
N VAL A 389 -26.66 21.50 -8.66
CA VAL A 389 -26.82 20.39 -7.68
C VAL A 389 -26.39 19.07 -8.29
N ALA A 390 -26.80 18.76 -9.53
CA ALA A 390 -26.39 17.53 -10.20
C ALA A 390 -24.86 17.49 -10.42
N LEU A 391 -24.23 18.60 -10.80
CA LEU A 391 -22.78 18.70 -10.96
C LEU A 391 -22.04 18.47 -9.64
N VAL A 392 -22.48 19.12 -8.54
CA VAL A 392 -21.86 18.88 -7.23
C VAL A 392 -22.05 17.44 -6.79
N VAL A 393 -23.22 16.84 -6.96
CA VAL A 393 -23.47 15.43 -6.62
C VAL A 393 -22.60 14.51 -7.46
N GLY A 394 -22.48 14.76 -8.77
CA GLY A 394 -21.60 14.01 -9.68
C GLY A 394 -20.15 14.03 -9.22
N THR A 395 -19.60 15.22 -8.91
CA THR A 395 -18.22 15.34 -8.42
C THR A 395 -18.01 14.62 -7.09
N GLN A 396 -18.96 14.69 -6.14
CA GLN A 396 -18.83 14.03 -4.85
C GLN A 396 -18.83 12.51 -4.98
N ILE A 397 -19.76 11.95 -5.77
CA ILE A 397 -19.89 10.51 -5.97
C ILE A 397 -18.65 9.94 -6.69
N SER A 398 -18.08 10.68 -7.65
CA SER A 398 -16.92 10.23 -8.42
C SER A 398 -15.58 10.41 -7.70
N SER A 399 -15.53 11.19 -6.64
CA SER A 399 -14.25 11.63 -6.03
C SER A 399 -13.59 10.60 -5.12
N PHE A 400 -14.22 9.47 -4.81
CA PHE A 400 -13.67 8.46 -3.91
C PHE A 400 -13.85 7.04 -4.42
N LYS A 401 -12.78 6.24 -4.35
CA LYS A 401 -12.75 4.84 -4.74
C LYS A 401 -11.89 4.01 -3.77
N PRO A 402 -12.42 2.95 -3.16
CA PRO A 402 -11.63 2.05 -2.31
C PRO A 402 -10.73 1.09 -3.10
N SER A 403 -10.88 1.06 -4.42
CA SER A 403 -10.21 0.13 -5.34
C SER A 403 -8.69 0.27 -5.41
N TYR A 404 -8.11 1.41 -5.05
CA TYR A 404 -6.65 1.59 -4.99
C TYR A 404 -6.01 0.59 -4.02
N LEU A 405 -6.48 0.59 -2.77
CA LEU A 405 -5.95 -0.32 -1.76
C LEU A 405 -6.33 -1.78 -1.99
N LEU A 406 -7.54 -2.02 -2.46
CA LEU A 406 -7.95 -3.38 -2.83
C LEU A 406 -7.05 -3.95 -3.92
N GLY A 407 -6.76 -3.18 -4.96
CA GLY A 407 -5.88 -3.58 -6.05
C GLY A 407 -4.44 -3.79 -5.59
N LEU A 408 -3.90 -2.90 -4.74
CA LEU A 408 -2.56 -3.04 -4.16
C LEU A 408 -2.48 -4.29 -3.25
N THR A 409 -3.47 -4.49 -2.38
CA THR A 409 -3.55 -5.67 -1.52
C THR A 409 -3.68 -6.95 -2.34
N TRP A 410 -4.50 -6.92 -3.39
CA TRP A 410 -4.67 -8.05 -4.30
C TRP A 410 -3.38 -8.40 -5.03
N ALA A 411 -2.64 -7.42 -5.55
CA ALA A 411 -1.32 -7.62 -6.12
C ALA A 411 -0.36 -8.30 -5.12
N GLY A 412 -0.32 -7.81 -3.86
CA GLY A 412 0.53 -8.38 -2.83
C GLY A 412 0.12 -9.78 -2.37
N THR A 413 -1.18 -10.09 -2.31
CA THR A 413 -1.68 -11.43 -1.93
C THR A 413 -1.58 -12.46 -3.05
N THR A 414 -1.47 -12.03 -4.30
CA THR A 414 -1.26 -12.90 -5.47
C THR A 414 0.21 -13.15 -5.78
N THR A 415 1.12 -12.70 -4.94
CA THR A 415 2.56 -12.82 -5.19
C THR A 415 3.26 -13.35 -3.95
N THR A 416 4.06 -14.42 -4.12
CA THR A 416 4.97 -14.96 -3.13
C THR A 416 6.42 -14.72 -3.57
N GLY A 417 7.39 -14.98 -2.67
CA GLY A 417 8.74 -14.49 -2.82
C GLY A 417 8.84 -13.04 -2.32
N TYR A 418 9.57 -12.83 -1.20
CA TYR A 418 9.53 -11.55 -0.50
C TYR A 418 10.03 -10.39 -1.35
N THR A 419 11.17 -10.56 -2.04
CA THR A 419 11.72 -9.54 -2.95
C THR A 419 10.80 -9.29 -4.15
N LYS A 420 10.20 -10.34 -4.74
CA LYS A 420 9.24 -10.22 -5.86
C LYS A 420 7.99 -9.44 -5.43
N LYS A 421 7.46 -9.74 -4.25
CA LYS A 421 6.30 -9.06 -3.68
C LYS A 421 6.58 -7.57 -3.45
N MET A 422 7.72 -7.24 -2.82
CA MET A 422 8.14 -5.85 -2.62
C MET A 422 8.33 -5.12 -3.95
N CYS A 423 8.96 -5.78 -4.93
CA CYS A 423 9.16 -5.26 -6.27
C CYS A 423 7.83 -4.93 -6.95
N LEU A 424 6.86 -5.88 -6.93
CA LEU A 424 5.55 -5.67 -7.54
C LEU A 424 4.79 -4.54 -6.88
N MET A 425 4.76 -4.49 -5.54
CA MET A 425 4.06 -3.42 -4.81
C MET A 425 4.67 -2.05 -5.10
N THR A 426 6.00 -1.96 -5.12
CA THR A 426 6.71 -0.74 -5.50
C THR A 426 6.40 -0.35 -6.95
N THR A 427 6.37 -1.29 -7.88
CA THR A 427 6.05 -1.05 -9.30
C THR A 427 4.60 -0.57 -9.48
N CYS A 428 3.64 -1.11 -8.72
CA CYS A 428 2.25 -0.64 -8.69
C CYS A 428 2.16 0.81 -8.18
N VAL A 429 2.94 1.16 -7.16
CA VAL A 429 2.96 2.52 -6.61
C VAL A 429 3.69 3.49 -7.55
N ILE A 430 4.71 3.02 -8.30
CA ILE A 430 5.32 3.79 -9.39
C ILE A 430 4.28 4.13 -10.46
N ALA A 431 3.45 3.17 -10.86
CA ALA A 431 2.36 3.41 -11.82
C ALA A 431 1.40 4.49 -11.31
N ALA A 432 1.01 4.41 -10.05
CA ALA A 432 0.15 5.39 -9.39
C ALA A 432 0.80 6.79 -9.34
N ALA A 433 2.07 6.88 -8.97
CA ALA A 433 2.80 8.14 -8.90
C ALA A 433 2.97 8.78 -10.30
N ALA A 434 3.34 7.99 -11.31
CA ALA A 434 3.45 8.45 -12.69
C ALA A 434 2.12 8.99 -13.22
N SER A 435 1.02 8.32 -12.89
CA SER A 435 -0.33 8.74 -13.20
C SER A 435 -0.68 10.09 -12.54
N ASN A 436 -0.36 10.25 -11.26
CA ASN A 436 -0.59 11.49 -10.52
C ASN A 436 0.32 12.66 -10.97
N MET A 437 1.46 12.39 -11.61
CA MET A 437 2.26 13.43 -12.27
C MET A 437 1.62 13.95 -13.57
N ILE A 438 0.96 13.08 -14.31
CA ILE A 438 0.32 13.42 -15.59
C ILE A 438 -1.06 14.06 -15.37
N ALA A 439 -1.78 13.64 -14.34
CA ALA A 439 -3.16 14.03 -14.09
C ALA A 439 -3.41 15.56 -13.95
N PRO A 440 -2.54 16.38 -13.32
CA PRO A 440 -2.73 17.82 -13.25
C PRO A 440 -2.78 18.51 -14.62
N GLU A 441 -2.10 17.95 -15.63
CA GLU A 441 -2.07 18.50 -16.99
C GLU A 441 -3.42 18.48 -17.71
N PHE A 442 -4.37 17.66 -17.23
CA PHE A 442 -5.73 17.67 -17.76
C PHE A 442 -6.55 18.85 -17.26
N TRP A 443 -6.22 19.47 -16.10
CA TRP A 443 -6.98 20.55 -15.45
C TRP A 443 -6.51 21.94 -15.85
N GLN A 444 -6.30 22.17 -17.15
CA GLN A 444 -5.84 23.45 -17.68
C GLN A 444 -7.00 24.45 -17.81
N GLU A 445 -6.69 25.74 -17.67
CA GLU A 445 -7.65 26.84 -17.77
C GLU A 445 -8.43 26.87 -19.09
N LYS A 446 -7.81 26.42 -20.18
CA LYS A 446 -8.45 26.37 -21.52
C LYS A 446 -9.72 25.50 -21.57
N TYR A 447 -9.90 24.60 -20.61
CA TYR A 447 -11.06 23.71 -20.52
C TYR A 447 -12.17 24.23 -19.61
N GLN A 448 -11.92 25.38 -18.93
CA GLN A 448 -12.93 26.05 -18.10
C GLN A 448 -14.11 26.54 -18.96
N PRO A 449 -15.29 26.72 -18.35
CA PRO A 449 -15.63 26.41 -16.94
C PRO A 449 -16.05 24.96 -16.72
N ARG A 450 -16.37 24.21 -17.79
CA ARG A 450 -17.04 22.91 -17.70
C ARG A 450 -16.10 21.70 -17.64
N TYR A 451 -14.83 21.85 -18.03
CA TYR A 451 -13.82 20.77 -18.06
C TYR A 451 -14.30 19.47 -18.74
N ARG A 452 -15.08 19.55 -19.85
CA ARG A 452 -15.67 18.37 -20.50
C ARG A 452 -14.64 17.31 -20.93
N LEU A 453 -13.50 17.73 -21.50
CA LEU A 453 -12.47 16.81 -21.95
C LEU A 453 -11.80 16.09 -20.76
N PRO A 454 -11.37 16.78 -19.68
CA PRO A 454 -10.95 16.13 -18.45
C PRO A 454 -11.97 15.11 -17.92
N TRP A 455 -13.24 15.49 -17.75
CA TRP A 455 -14.27 14.58 -17.26
C TRP A 455 -14.49 13.36 -18.16
N ALA A 456 -14.45 13.54 -19.49
CA ALA A 456 -14.56 12.41 -20.43
C ALA A 456 -13.41 11.42 -20.24
N PHE A 457 -12.19 11.93 -20.08
CA PHE A 457 -11.00 11.09 -19.86
C PHE A 457 -11.04 10.36 -18.51
N MET A 458 -11.44 11.06 -17.44
CA MET A 458 -11.60 10.45 -16.11
C MET A 458 -12.69 9.37 -16.12
N THR A 459 -13.82 9.64 -16.76
CA THR A 459 -14.92 8.66 -16.90
C THR A 459 -14.47 7.43 -17.69
N ALA A 460 -13.70 7.61 -18.77
CA ALA A 460 -13.13 6.49 -19.51
C ALA A 460 -12.20 5.63 -18.64
N ALA A 461 -11.36 6.25 -17.80
CA ALA A 461 -10.51 5.53 -16.85
C ALA A 461 -11.34 4.68 -15.87
N TRP A 462 -12.45 5.23 -15.33
CA TRP A 462 -13.35 4.48 -14.44
C TRP A 462 -14.11 3.33 -15.14
N VAL A 463 -14.21 3.33 -16.45
CA VAL A 463 -14.74 2.19 -17.23
C VAL A 463 -13.65 1.16 -17.53
N ILE A 464 -12.43 1.61 -17.84
CA ILE A 464 -11.28 0.73 -18.13
C ILE A 464 -10.89 -0.08 -16.89
N CYS A 465 -10.87 0.52 -15.69
CA CYS A 465 -10.42 -0.13 -14.47
C CYS A 465 -11.21 -1.39 -14.10
N PRO A 466 -12.56 -1.40 -14.04
CA PRO A 466 -13.31 -2.63 -13.75
C PRO A 466 -13.10 -3.72 -14.82
N LEU A 467 -12.94 -3.35 -16.09
CA LEU A 467 -12.60 -4.31 -17.15
C LEU A 467 -11.25 -4.94 -16.91
N MET A 468 -10.26 -4.16 -16.48
CA MET A 468 -8.94 -4.69 -16.09
C MET A 468 -9.02 -5.61 -14.87
N CYS A 469 -9.82 -5.28 -13.85
CA CYS A 469 -10.04 -6.16 -12.70
C CYS A 469 -10.61 -7.53 -13.14
N LEU A 470 -11.59 -7.53 -14.04
CA LEU A 470 -12.16 -8.76 -14.60
C LEU A 470 -11.14 -9.55 -15.43
N LEU A 471 -10.30 -8.86 -16.20
CA LEU A 471 -9.25 -9.48 -17.00
C LEU A 471 -8.18 -10.13 -16.10
N ILE A 472 -7.71 -9.42 -15.06
CA ILE A 472 -6.77 -9.96 -14.07
C ILE A 472 -7.38 -11.21 -13.41
N ARG A 473 -8.64 -11.13 -12.95
CA ARG A 473 -9.33 -12.27 -12.34
C ARG A 473 -9.41 -13.47 -13.29
N PHE A 474 -9.75 -13.24 -14.54
CA PHE A 474 -9.83 -14.29 -15.56
C PHE A 474 -8.46 -14.95 -15.76
N TYR A 475 -7.38 -14.16 -15.88
CA TYR A 475 -6.01 -14.66 -16.00
C TYR A 475 -5.62 -15.51 -14.79
N LEU A 476 -5.84 -15.02 -13.57
CA LEU A 476 -5.50 -15.74 -12.34
C LEU A 476 -6.29 -17.04 -12.19
N LYS A 477 -7.59 -17.03 -12.56
CA LYS A 477 -8.41 -18.23 -12.55
C LYS A 477 -7.87 -19.29 -13.52
N ARG A 478 -7.57 -18.88 -14.76
CA ARG A 478 -7.00 -19.76 -15.77
C ARG A 478 -5.67 -20.37 -15.31
N GLU A 479 -4.85 -19.59 -14.62
CA GLU A 479 -3.58 -20.07 -14.09
C GLU A 479 -3.79 -21.05 -12.93
N ASN A 480 -4.77 -20.82 -12.04
CA ASN A 480 -5.15 -21.79 -11.01
C ASN A 480 -5.64 -23.10 -11.64
N ASP A 481 -6.51 -23.04 -12.65
CA ASP A 481 -7.01 -24.24 -13.35
C ASP A 481 -5.86 -25.00 -14.04
N ARG A 482 -4.85 -24.31 -14.58
CA ARG A 482 -3.63 -24.92 -15.16
C ARG A 482 -2.82 -25.65 -14.09
N ARG A 483 -2.64 -25.03 -12.92
CA ARG A 483 -1.88 -25.62 -11.80
C ARG A 483 -2.58 -26.84 -11.23
N ASP A 484 -3.92 -26.83 -11.14
CA ASP A 484 -4.70 -27.98 -10.68
C ASP A 484 -4.49 -29.18 -11.60
N LYS A 485 -4.45 -28.98 -12.91
CA LYS A 485 -4.16 -30.04 -13.88
C LYS A 485 -2.74 -30.59 -13.72
N LEU A 486 -1.72 -29.72 -13.62
CA LEU A 486 -0.34 -30.13 -13.43
C LEU A 486 -0.13 -30.92 -12.13
N MET A 487 -0.78 -30.50 -11.04
CA MET A 487 -0.71 -31.21 -9.76
C MET A 487 -1.38 -32.60 -9.84
N ALA A 488 -2.53 -32.70 -10.52
CA ALA A 488 -3.20 -33.98 -10.73
C ALA A 488 -2.35 -34.95 -11.58
N GLU A 489 -1.64 -34.44 -12.59
CA GLU A 489 -0.70 -35.22 -13.41
C GLU A 489 0.52 -35.69 -12.59
N GLN A 490 1.09 -34.83 -11.72
CA GLN A 490 2.21 -35.18 -10.84
C GLN A 490 1.82 -36.21 -9.79
N GLN A 491 0.66 -36.07 -9.15
CA GLN A 491 0.17 -37.06 -8.16
C GLN A 491 -0.08 -38.44 -8.77
N SER A 492 -0.41 -38.50 -10.04
CA SER A 492 -0.53 -39.78 -10.75
C SER A 492 0.82 -40.43 -11.11
N ALA A 493 1.93 -39.65 -11.11
CA ALA A 493 3.26 -40.10 -11.53
C ALA A 493 4.22 -40.39 -10.35
N GLU A 494 4.02 -39.79 -9.17
CA GLU A 494 4.90 -39.97 -8.01
C GLU A 494 4.13 -40.58 -6.82
N SER A 495 4.61 -41.74 -6.34
CA SER A 495 4.37 -42.23 -4.99
C SER A 495 4.93 -41.18 -4.00
N GLU A 496 4.09 -40.71 -3.06
CA GLU A 496 4.47 -39.76 -2.02
C GLU A 496 5.68 -40.23 -1.20
N ALA A 497 6.87 -39.86 -1.63
CA ALA A 497 8.02 -39.84 -0.74
C ALA A 497 8.06 -38.45 -0.11
N ASP A 498 7.75 -38.35 1.18
CA ASP A 498 7.97 -37.14 1.99
C ASP A 498 9.43 -36.72 1.86
N LYS A 499 9.71 -35.70 1.04
CA LYS A 499 11.06 -35.13 0.90
C LYS A 499 11.34 -34.29 2.15
N GLU A 500 12.26 -34.76 2.97
CA GLU A 500 12.71 -34.05 4.16
C GLU A 500 13.59 -32.86 3.73
N LEU A 501 13.12 -31.63 4.00
CA LEU A 501 13.86 -30.41 3.71
C LEU A 501 14.74 -30.05 4.91
N LEU A 502 16.04 -29.89 4.67
CA LEU A 502 17.03 -29.50 5.67
C LEU A 502 17.69 -28.18 5.24
N ALA A 503 17.77 -27.21 6.15
CA ALA A 503 18.51 -25.97 5.90
C ALA A 503 19.73 -25.90 6.83
N ILE A 504 20.84 -25.36 6.31
CA ILE A 504 22.07 -25.10 7.04
C ILE A 504 22.12 -23.63 7.39
N PHE A 505 22.27 -23.31 8.68
CA PHE A 505 22.31 -21.95 9.21
C PHE A 505 23.67 -21.63 9.86
N GLY A 506 24.13 -20.39 9.65
CA GLY A 506 25.30 -19.80 10.32
C GLY A 506 26.64 -20.40 9.94
N GLU A 507 27.72 -19.84 10.53
CA GLU A 507 29.10 -20.32 10.37
C GLU A 507 29.33 -21.70 11.02
N ASP A 508 28.49 -22.05 12.00
CA ASP A 508 28.56 -23.34 12.71
C ASP A 508 27.87 -24.51 11.97
N HIS A 509 27.34 -24.26 10.77
CA HIS A 509 26.69 -25.26 9.90
C HIS A 509 25.55 -26.02 10.61
N GLU A 510 24.76 -25.34 11.45
CA GLU A 510 23.62 -25.93 12.13
C GLU A 510 22.55 -26.40 11.13
N VAL A 511 22.22 -27.68 11.14
CA VAL A 511 21.25 -28.29 10.23
C VAL A 511 19.88 -28.38 10.90
N LEU A 512 18.89 -27.69 10.38
CA LEU A 512 17.53 -27.69 10.88
C LEU A 512 16.54 -28.26 9.86
N LYS A 513 15.55 -29.01 10.37
CA LYS A 513 14.39 -29.39 9.54
C LYS A 513 13.53 -28.17 9.29
N ILE A 514 13.24 -27.90 8.04
CA ILE A 514 12.38 -26.81 7.61
C ILE A 514 11.15 -27.32 6.89
N HIS A 515 10.09 -26.55 6.94
CA HIS A 515 8.89 -26.82 6.16
C HIS A 515 8.97 -26.10 4.80
N GLU A 516 8.36 -26.68 3.75
CA GLU A 516 8.32 -26.06 2.41
C GLU A 516 7.77 -24.61 2.44
N ALA A 517 6.88 -24.31 3.39
CA ALA A 517 6.34 -22.97 3.62
C ALA A 517 7.37 -21.94 4.13
N ASP A 518 8.52 -22.40 4.65
CA ASP A 518 9.61 -21.54 5.14
C ASP A 518 10.58 -21.15 4.01
N LEU A 519 10.40 -21.72 2.81
CA LEU A 519 11.16 -21.36 1.64
C LEU A 519 10.60 -20.06 1.05
N ASP A 520 11.50 -19.12 0.74
CA ASP A 520 11.16 -17.86 0.05
C ASP A 520 10.98 -18.12 -1.45
N LEU A 521 10.02 -19.00 -1.79
CA LEU A 521 9.68 -19.36 -3.16
C LEU A 521 8.75 -18.33 -3.78
N THR A 522 8.98 -18.07 -5.06
CA THR A 522 8.05 -17.24 -5.84
C THR A 522 6.77 -18.00 -6.17
N ASP A 523 5.72 -17.28 -6.53
CA ASP A 523 4.45 -17.88 -6.95
C ASP A 523 4.59 -18.71 -8.24
N ARG A 524 5.63 -18.51 -9.05
CA ARG A 524 5.95 -19.36 -10.21
C ARG A 524 6.64 -20.66 -9.81
N GLU A 525 7.52 -20.61 -8.82
CA GLU A 525 8.24 -21.78 -8.30
C GLU A 525 7.33 -22.68 -7.46
N ASN A 526 6.39 -22.09 -6.71
CA ASN A 526 5.46 -22.82 -5.84
C ASN A 526 4.18 -23.19 -6.58
N LEU A 527 4.10 -24.39 -7.12
CA LEU A 527 2.90 -24.90 -7.82
C LEU A 527 1.72 -25.17 -6.87
N LYS A 528 1.96 -25.31 -5.55
CA LYS A 528 0.89 -25.50 -4.55
C LYS A 528 0.17 -24.18 -4.24
N PHE A 529 0.80 -23.05 -4.49
CA PHE A 529 0.19 -21.74 -4.27
C PHE A 529 -1.01 -21.52 -5.20
N ARG A 530 -2.14 -21.07 -4.64
CA ARG A 530 -3.35 -20.70 -5.39
C ARG A 530 -3.59 -19.21 -5.28
N TYR A 531 -3.76 -18.58 -6.43
CA TYR A 531 -4.04 -17.15 -6.49
C TYR A 531 -5.42 -16.83 -5.93
N PRO A 532 -5.54 -15.92 -4.96
CA PRO A 532 -6.84 -15.38 -4.52
C PRO A 532 -7.49 -14.60 -5.65
N LEU A 533 -8.80 -14.88 -5.89
CA LEU A 533 -9.55 -14.35 -7.06
C LEU A 533 -10.39 -13.13 -6.69
#